data_27f1c66d954e3a3fd1535017f46c07ae
#
_entry.id   27f1c66d954e3a3fd1535017f46c07ae
#
_cell.length_a   1.000
_cell.length_b   1.000
_cell.length_c   1.000
_cell.angle_alpha   90.00
_cell.angle_beta   90.00
_cell.angle_gamma   90.00
#
_symmetry.space_group_name_H-M   'P 1'
#
loop_
_entity.id
_entity.type
_entity.pdbx_description
1 polymer ?
#
loop_
_entity_poly.entity_id
_entity_poly.type
_entity_poly.pdbx_seq_one_letter_code
_entity_poly.pdbx_strand_id
1 'polypeptide(L)'
;MKVGTSYKQAEIAGDFDAIVIGSGMGGLTAAALLAKHGGKRVLVLERHYTAGGFTHSFRRPGYEWDVGVHYIGQVMDPASPVRQAFDDLTNAQLDWADMGEVYDKVIIGDDEYEFVKGRENWRARMHEYFPDDREAIDGYLEVLYSTVRRAGLYFAEKSVPPLVSRLAGGLMRRPVMRWASKTTRDTLEALTMNQRLIGVLTAQWGDYGLPPGESSFFIHALIATHYLKGAAYPVGGASRIAATIEPVIESTGGSVITSAEVSEILVEKGRAVGVRMADGNELRAPIIISNAGFTN
;
A
#
# COMPACT_ATOMS: atom_id res chain seq x y z
N MET A 1 -11.21 7.18 14.13
CA MET A 1 -12.24 6.15 14.45
C MET A 1 -11.52 4.94 15.04
N LYS A 2 -12.08 4.24 16.07
CA LYS A 2 -11.52 2.97 16.53
C LYS A 2 -12.16 1.84 15.73
N VAL A 3 -11.35 0.95 15.16
CA VAL A 3 -11.75 -0.21 14.36
C VAL A 3 -11.28 -1.47 15.07
N GLY A 4 -12.12 -2.49 15.14
CA GLY A 4 -11.85 -3.74 15.84
C GLY A 4 -12.33 -3.77 17.29
N THR A 5 -12.56 -4.97 17.80
CA THR A 5 -12.95 -5.26 19.18
C THR A 5 -11.73 -5.55 20.03
N SER A 6 -11.62 -4.93 21.21
CA SER A 6 -10.48 -5.18 22.10
C SER A 6 -10.47 -6.63 22.61
N TYR A 7 -9.28 -7.25 22.65
CA TYR A 7 -9.07 -8.62 23.12
C TYR A 7 -9.69 -8.90 24.52
N LYS A 8 -9.62 -7.92 25.41
CA LYS A 8 -10.23 -8.02 26.76
C LYS A 8 -11.77 -8.07 26.76
N GLN A 9 -12.41 -7.62 25.68
CA GLN A 9 -13.86 -7.52 25.54
C GLN A 9 -14.40 -8.58 24.57
N ALA A 10 -13.53 -9.21 23.80
CA ALA A 10 -13.91 -10.16 22.77
C ALA A 10 -14.14 -11.55 23.35
N GLU A 11 -15.24 -12.18 22.97
CA GLU A 11 -15.43 -13.60 23.12
C GLU A 11 -14.92 -14.32 21.87
N ILE A 12 -13.68 -14.83 21.93
CA ILE A 12 -13.08 -15.58 20.83
C ILE A 12 -13.53 -17.04 21.00
N ALA A 13 -14.67 -17.39 20.43
CA ALA A 13 -15.25 -18.71 20.54
C ALA A 13 -15.44 -19.40 19.19
N GLY A 14 -15.34 -20.73 19.19
CA GLY A 14 -15.53 -21.59 18.01
C GLY A 14 -14.30 -21.67 17.11
N ASP A 15 -14.42 -22.47 16.06
CA ASP A 15 -13.34 -22.76 15.13
C ASP A 15 -13.21 -21.68 14.06
N PHE A 16 -12.00 -21.26 13.76
CA PHE A 16 -11.66 -20.39 12.65
C PHE A 16 -10.98 -21.17 11.54
N ASP A 17 -11.28 -20.84 10.28
CA ASP A 17 -10.59 -21.41 9.11
C ASP A 17 -9.21 -20.81 8.93
N ALA A 18 -9.03 -19.55 9.35
CA ALA A 18 -7.75 -18.86 9.24
C ALA A 18 -7.53 -17.86 10.39
N ILE A 19 -6.27 -17.71 10.79
CA ILE A 19 -5.82 -16.61 11.66
C ILE A 19 -4.87 -15.74 10.85
N VAL A 20 -5.13 -14.42 10.85
CA VAL A 20 -4.27 -13.39 10.24
C VAL A 20 -3.63 -12.57 11.35
N ILE A 21 -2.30 -12.51 11.39
CA ILE A 21 -1.52 -11.76 12.36
C ILE A 21 -1.18 -10.40 11.76
N GLY A 22 -1.72 -9.33 12.35
CA GLY A 22 -1.56 -7.95 11.89
C GLY A 22 -2.68 -7.50 10.96
N SER A 23 -3.26 -6.34 11.27
CA SER A 23 -4.37 -5.71 10.56
C SER A 23 -3.95 -4.56 9.64
N GLY A 24 -2.70 -4.51 9.20
CA GLY A 24 -2.30 -3.64 8.10
C GLY A 24 -3.04 -4.00 6.81
N MET A 25 -2.93 -3.17 5.76
CA MET A 25 -3.67 -3.38 4.50
C MET A 25 -3.51 -4.79 3.92
N GLY A 26 -2.31 -5.37 3.96
CA GLY A 26 -2.09 -6.74 3.48
C GLY A 26 -2.87 -7.78 4.28
N GLY A 27 -2.89 -7.66 5.61
CA GLY A 27 -3.63 -8.58 6.49
C GLY A 27 -5.14 -8.45 6.32
N LEU A 28 -5.66 -7.23 6.33
CA LEU A 28 -7.09 -6.96 6.10
C LEU A 28 -7.54 -7.43 4.72
N THR A 29 -6.71 -7.19 3.68
CA THR A 29 -6.99 -7.69 2.31
C THR A 29 -7.08 -9.21 2.29
N ALA A 30 -6.10 -9.91 2.86
CA ALA A 30 -6.11 -11.38 2.90
C ALA A 30 -7.34 -11.91 3.65
N ALA A 31 -7.68 -11.31 4.80
CA ALA A 31 -8.83 -11.71 5.59
C ALA A 31 -10.15 -11.47 4.84
N ALA A 32 -10.33 -10.30 4.24
CA ALA A 32 -11.55 -9.96 3.50
C ALA A 32 -11.75 -10.87 2.27
N LEU A 33 -10.68 -11.14 1.51
CA LEU A 33 -10.76 -12.05 0.35
C LEU A 33 -11.07 -13.49 0.76
N LEU A 34 -10.49 -14.00 1.84
CA LEU A 34 -10.81 -15.32 2.39
C LEU A 34 -12.26 -15.39 2.87
N ALA A 35 -12.75 -14.35 3.52
CA ALA A 35 -14.14 -14.27 3.94
C ALA A 35 -15.08 -14.21 2.73
N LYS A 36 -14.94 -13.20 1.90
CA LYS A 36 -15.86 -12.89 0.80
C LYS A 36 -15.89 -13.96 -0.29
N HIS A 37 -14.73 -14.36 -0.78
CA HIS A 37 -14.62 -15.31 -1.92
C HIS A 37 -14.39 -16.75 -1.48
N GLY A 38 -13.86 -16.97 -0.28
CA GLY A 38 -13.61 -18.30 0.26
C GLY A 38 -14.68 -18.79 1.23
N GLY A 39 -15.63 -17.93 1.64
CA GLY A 39 -16.59 -18.25 2.69
C GLY A 39 -15.95 -18.63 4.03
N LYS A 40 -14.73 -18.15 4.29
CA LYS A 40 -13.93 -18.55 5.43
C LYS A 40 -14.23 -17.69 6.65
N ARG A 41 -14.32 -18.33 7.81
CA ARG A 41 -14.36 -17.66 9.10
C ARG A 41 -12.95 -17.27 9.51
N VAL A 42 -12.62 -15.97 9.46
CA VAL A 42 -11.26 -15.45 9.65
C VAL A 42 -11.14 -14.67 10.94
N LEU A 43 -10.10 -14.95 11.73
CA LEU A 43 -9.73 -14.18 12.93
C LEU A 43 -8.53 -13.30 12.58
N VAL A 44 -8.68 -11.98 12.69
CA VAL A 44 -7.56 -11.02 12.57
C VAL A 44 -7.12 -10.60 13.96
N LEU A 45 -5.83 -10.74 14.27
CA LEU A 45 -5.22 -10.38 15.56
C LEU A 45 -4.26 -9.21 15.37
N GLU A 46 -4.56 -8.08 16.01
CA GLU A 46 -3.80 -6.85 15.93
C GLU A 46 -3.28 -6.43 17.30
N ARG A 47 -1.98 -6.22 17.43
CA ARG A 47 -1.40 -5.79 18.72
C ARG A 47 -1.73 -4.35 19.10
N HIS A 48 -1.97 -3.49 18.11
CA HIS A 48 -2.33 -2.10 18.33
C HIS A 48 -3.76 -1.96 18.86
N TYR A 49 -4.09 -0.83 19.47
CA TYR A 49 -5.43 -0.58 20.03
C TYR A 49 -6.53 -0.39 18.98
N THR A 50 -6.17 -0.22 17.72
CA THR A 50 -7.08 -0.09 16.57
C THR A 50 -6.49 -0.79 15.35
N ALA A 51 -7.35 -1.34 14.49
CA ALA A 51 -6.94 -1.96 13.24
C ALA A 51 -6.65 -0.92 12.15
N GLY A 52 -5.95 -1.37 11.08
CA GLY A 52 -5.67 -0.59 9.88
C GLY A 52 -4.18 -0.41 9.57
N GLY A 53 -3.27 -0.72 10.51
CA GLY A 53 -1.85 -0.43 10.29
C GLY A 53 -1.64 1.06 10.01
N PHE A 54 -0.94 1.44 8.93
CA PHE A 54 -0.74 2.85 8.56
C PHE A 54 -1.99 3.57 8.05
N THR A 55 -3.13 2.89 7.90
CA THR A 55 -4.41 3.55 7.58
C THR A 55 -5.19 3.98 8.83
N HIS A 56 -4.68 3.78 10.05
CA HIS A 56 -5.37 4.27 11.23
C HIS A 56 -5.18 5.77 11.44
N SER A 57 -6.09 6.38 12.19
CA SER A 57 -6.01 7.76 12.63
C SER A 57 -5.90 7.86 14.16
N PHE A 58 -5.34 8.96 14.66
CA PHE A 58 -5.28 9.26 16.07
C PHE A 58 -5.81 10.67 16.37
N ARG A 59 -6.19 10.93 17.62
CA ARG A 59 -6.78 12.20 18.02
C ARG A 59 -5.99 12.88 19.15
N ARG A 60 -6.02 14.20 19.11
CA ARG A 60 -5.64 15.09 20.19
C ARG A 60 -6.78 16.10 20.39
N PRO A 61 -6.91 16.78 21.54
CA PRO A 61 -7.97 17.77 21.75
C PRO A 61 -8.08 18.76 20.58
N GLY A 62 -9.21 18.76 19.89
CA GLY A 62 -9.49 19.62 18.72
C GLY A 62 -8.91 19.17 17.37
N TYR A 63 -8.17 18.06 17.30
CA TYR A 63 -7.49 17.62 16.08
C TYR A 63 -7.59 16.11 15.88
N GLU A 64 -7.69 15.69 14.61
CA GLU A 64 -7.57 14.30 14.16
C GLU A 64 -6.50 14.22 13.09
N TRP A 65 -5.66 13.19 13.17
CA TRP A 65 -4.49 12.99 12.30
C TRP A 65 -4.49 11.59 11.74
N ASP A 66 -4.18 11.47 10.47
CA ASP A 66 -3.83 10.17 9.88
C ASP A 66 -2.35 9.86 10.11
N VAL A 67 -2.03 8.57 10.19
CA VAL A 67 -0.67 8.13 10.52
C VAL A 67 0.20 8.01 9.29
N GLY A 68 -0.29 7.37 8.22
CA GLY A 68 0.52 7.09 7.04
C GLY A 68 -0.18 7.32 5.71
N VAL A 69 -1.51 7.40 5.67
CA VAL A 69 -2.23 7.69 4.42
C VAL A 69 -2.49 9.18 4.30
N HIS A 70 -1.99 9.79 3.22
CA HIS A 70 -2.25 11.19 2.89
C HIS A 70 -3.24 11.33 1.72
N TYR A 71 -3.02 10.65 0.60
CA TYR A 71 -3.93 10.53 -0.54
C TYR A 71 -3.58 9.27 -1.34
N ILE A 72 -4.49 8.82 -2.20
CA ILE A 72 -4.31 7.62 -3.01
C ILE A 72 -4.65 7.94 -4.46
N GLY A 73 -3.79 7.55 -5.39
CA GLY A 73 -4.01 7.70 -6.83
C GLY A 73 -4.94 6.64 -7.39
N GLN A 74 -5.45 6.90 -8.59
CA GLN A 74 -6.20 5.95 -9.44
C GLN A 74 -7.56 5.48 -8.89
N VAL A 75 -7.99 5.86 -7.69
CA VAL A 75 -9.26 5.41 -7.08
C VAL A 75 -10.48 6.14 -7.63
N MET A 76 -10.31 7.25 -8.35
CA MET A 76 -11.41 7.96 -9.01
C MET A 76 -11.81 7.33 -10.36
N ASP A 77 -10.98 6.46 -10.94
CA ASP A 77 -11.25 5.74 -12.17
C ASP A 77 -11.86 4.36 -11.87
N PRO A 78 -13.17 4.12 -12.14
CA PRO A 78 -13.80 2.82 -11.88
C PRO A 78 -13.16 1.64 -12.62
N ALA A 79 -12.46 1.89 -13.72
CA ALA A 79 -11.75 0.86 -14.48
C ALA A 79 -10.36 0.55 -13.92
N SER A 80 -9.88 1.34 -12.97
CA SER A 80 -8.60 1.11 -12.33
C SER A 80 -8.60 -0.15 -11.46
N PRO A 81 -7.58 -1.02 -11.57
CA PRO A 81 -7.43 -2.17 -10.67
C PRO A 81 -7.38 -1.77 -9.19
N VAL A 82 -6.84 -0.61 -8.86
CA VAL A 82 -6.77 -0.10 -7.48
C VAL A 82 -8.17 0.21 -6.96
N ARG A 83 -9.01 0.92 -7.76
CA ARG A 83 -10.40 1.19 -7.41
C ARG A 83 -11.20 -0.10 -7.26
N GLN A 84 -11.09 -1.01 -8.22
CA GLN A 84 -11.80 -2.29 -8.19
C GLN A 84 -11.40 -3.13 -6.97
N ALA A 85 -10.12 -3.12 -6.58
CA ALA A 85 -9.68 -3.80 -5.37
C ALA A 85 -10.32 -3.20 -4.10
N PHE A 86 -10.36 -1.88 -3.96
CA PHE A 86 -11.05 -1.25 -2.83
C PHE A 86 -12.55 -1.52 -2.84
N ASP A 87 -13.21 -1.43 -3.99
CA ASP A 87 -14.65 -1.72 -4.11
C ASP A 87 -14.96 -3.18 -3.73
N ASP A 88 -14.09 -4.12 -4.12
CA ASP A 88 -14.25 -5.53 -3.73
C ASP A 88 -14.06 -5.73 -2.22
N LEU A 89 -13.00 -5.18 -1.64
CA LEU A 89 -12.66 -5.32 -0.23
C LEU A 89 -13.66 -4.66 0.71
N THR A 90 -14.38 -3.64 0.27
CA THR A 90 -15.28 -2.82 1.10
C THR A 90 -16.74 -2.95 0.71
N ASN A 91 -17.10 -3.88 -0.20
CA ASN A 91 -18.42 -3.93 -0.82
C ASN A 91 -18.86 -2.57 -1.39
N ALA A 92 -17.91 -1.82 -1.97
CA ALA A 92 -18.08 -0.46 -2.50
C ALA A 92 -18.64 0.55 -1.47
N GLN A 93 -18.37 0.35 -0.17
CA GLN A 93 -18.82 1.25 0.90
C GLN A 93 -17.78 2.33 1.24
N LEU A 94 -16.65 2.37 0.54
CA LEU A 94 -15.62 3.38 0.72
C LEU A 94 -15.75 4.46 -0.33
N ASP A 95 -16.14 5.67 0.11
CA ASP A 95 -16.24 6.83 -0.74
C ASP A 95 -14.91 7.59 -0.82
N TRP A 96 -14.67 8.23 -1.98
CA TRP A 96 -13.45 8.97 -2.27
C TRP A 96 -13.76 10.41 -2.63
N ALA A 97 -13.01 11.35 -2.06
CA ALA A 97 -13.04 12.77 -2.42
C ALA A 97 -11.86 13.07 -3.36
N ASP A 98 -12.15 13.56 -4.56
CA ASP A 98 -11.13 14.05 -5.52
C ASP A 98 -10.42 15.28 -4.93
N MET A 99 -9.09 15.29 -4.97
CA MET A 99 -8.27 16.41 -4.49
C MET A 99 -8.24 17.59 -5.48
N GLY A 100 -8.86 17.48 -6.65
CA GLY A 100 -8.92 18.52 -7.66
C GLY A 100 -7.76 18.47 -8.66
N GLU A 101 -7.57 19.58 -9.38
CA GLU A 101 -6.57 19.65 -10.45
C GLU A 101 -5.14 19.61 -9.92
N VAL A 102 -4.86 20.27 -8.79
CA VAL A 102 -3.57 20.24 -8.09
C VAL A 102 -3.69 19.25 -6.95
N TYR A 103 -2.98 18.14 -7.05
CA TYR A 103 -3.04 17.08 -6.02
C TYR A 103 -1.89 17.15 -5.02
N ASP A 104 -0.81 17.86 -5.35
CA ASP A 104 0.34 18.03 -4.46
C ASP A 104 1.07 19.35 -4.75
N LYS A 105 1.79 19.86 -3.76
CA LYS A 105 2.61 21.05 -3.85
C LYS A 105 3.97 20.81 -3.23
N VAL A 106 5.00 21.14 -3.99
CA VAL A 106 6.40 21.04 -3.56
C VAL A 106 6.93 22.44 -3.31
N ILE A 107 7.41 22.69 -2.09
CA ILE A 107 7.99 23.98 -1.72
C ILE A 107 9.48 23.79 -1.47
N ILE A 108 10.31 24.51 -2.22
CA ILE A 108 11.76 24.50 -2.04
C ILE A 108 12.26 25.95 -1.93
N GLY A 109 12.66 26.36 -0.72
CA GLY A 109 12.91 27.77 -0.43
C GLY A 109 11.64 28.58 -0.58
N ASP A 110 11.66 29.62 -1.41
CA ASP A 110 10.51 30.51 -1.67
C ASP A 110 9.71 30.08 -2.91
N ASP A 111 10.14 29.05 -3.64
CA ASP A 111 9.46 28.59 -4.85
C ASP A 111 8.47 27.46 -4.56
N GLU A 112 7.29 27.54 -5.19
CA GLU A 112 6.23 26.55 -5.16
C GLU A 112 6.08 25.86 -6.53
N TYR A 113 5.99 24.53 -6.51
CA TYR A 113 5.79 23.69 -7.69
C TYR A 113 4.53 22.86 -7.51
N GLU A 114 3.52 23.10 -8.33
CA GLU A 114 2.27 22.35 -8.31
C GLU A 114 2.36 21.06 -9.13
N PHE A 115 1.94 19.96 -8.53
CA PHE A 115 1.72 18.70 -9.23
C PHE A 115 0.25 18.61 -9.64
N VAL A 116 0.02 18.66 -10.95
CA VAL A 116 -1.32 18.69 -11.54
C VAL A 116 -1.68 17.32 -12.12
N LYS A 117 -2.96 16.95 -12.05
CA LYS A 117 -3.43 15.69 -12.60
C LYS A 117 -3.40 15.67 -14.12
N GLY A 118 -3.11 14.49 -14.66
CA GLY A 118 -2.99 14.24 -16.09
C GLY A 118 -1.56 14.38 -16.59
N ARG A 119 -1.08 13.33 -17.27
CA ARG A 119 0.30 13.26 -17.76
C ARG A 119 0.71 14.48 -18.59
N GLU A 120 -0.13 14.89 -19.53
CA GLU A 120 0.20 16.00 -20.43
C GLU A 120 0.11 17.35 -19.70
N ASN A 121 -0.85 17.52 -18.78
CA ASN A 121 -0.94 18.71 -17.95
C ASN A 121 0.27 18.83 -17.03
N TRP A 122 0.65 17.74 -16.38
CA TRP A 122 1.83 17.68 -15.52
C TRP A 122 3.11 18.02 -16.31
N ARG A 123 3.26 17.41 -17.50
CA ARG A 123 4.36 17.69 -18.41
C ARG A 123 4.44 19.17 -18.79
N ALA A 124 3.31 19.77 -19.21
CA ALA A 124 3.24 21.18 -19.57
C ALA A 124 3.62 22.08 -18.39
N ARG A 125 3.11 21.78 -17.19
CA ARG A 125 3.41 22.53 -15.98
C ARG A 125 4.91 22.44 -15.61
N MET A 126 5.52 21.27 -15.71
CA MET A 126 6.97 21.12 -15.48
C MET A 126 7.81 21.85 -16.53
N HIS A 127 7.37 21.88 -17.80
CA HIS A 127 8.02 22.67 -18.85
C HIS A 127 7.93 24.18 -18.62
N GLU A 128 6.88 24.66 -17.94
CA GLU A 128 6.76 26.07 -17.52
C GLU A 128 7.76 26.40 -16.41
N TYR A 129 7.91 25.53 -15.42
CA TYR A 129 8.83 25.70 -14.31
C TYR A 129 10.31 25.56 -14.72
N PHE A 130 10.61 24.67 -15.66
CA PHE A 130 11.96 24.32 -16.10
C PHE A 130 12.07 24.36 -17.63
N PRO A 131 12.03 25.56 -18.25
CA PRO A 131 12.01 25.70 -19.71
C PRO A 131 13.27 25.18 -20.41
N ASP A 132 14.40 25.16 -19.69
CA ASP A 132 15.69 24.70 -20.21
C ASP A 132 15.87 23.18 -20.08
N ASP A 133 15.04 22.49 -19.29
CA ASP A 133 15.13 21.04 -19.00
C ASP A 133 14.01 20.22 -19.65
N ARG A 134 13.37 20.71 -20.70
CA ARG A 134 12.21 20.05 -21.33
C ARG A 134 12.51 18.61 -21.80
N GLU A 135 13.66 18.40 -22.39
CA GLU A 135 14.09 17.08 -22.85
C GLU A 135 14.27 16.09 -21.67
N ALA A 136 14.79 16.58 -20.55
CA ALA A 136 14.95 15.77 -19.33
C ALA A 136 13.59 15.39 -18.73
N ILE A 137 12.62 16.32 -18.71
CA ILE A 137 11.26 16.08 -18.24
C ILE A 137 10.56 15.04 -19.13
N ASP A 138 10.67 15.17 -20.44
CA ASP A 138 10.10 14.22 -21.39
C ASP A 138 10.75 12.84 -21.24
N GLY A 139 12.06 12.79 -21.12
CA GLY A 139 12.82 11.57 -20.84
C GLY A 139 12.43 10.92 -19.52
N TYR A 140 12.21 11.71 -18.47
CA TYR A 140 11.72 11.22 -17.18
C TYR A 140 10.38 10.51 -17.31
N LEU A 141 9.40 11.14 -17.95
CA LEU A 141 8.08 10.52 -18.17
C LEU A 141 8.18 9.22 -19.00
N GLU A 142 9.03 9.20 -20.04
CA GLU A 142 9.24 8.00 -20.84
C GLU A 142 9.82 6.85 -20.00
N VAL A 143 10.85 7.14 -19.20
CA VAL A 143 11.49 6.14 -18.33
C VAL A 143 10.52 5.65 -17.26
N LEU A 144 9.71 6.52 -16.63
CA LEU A 144 8.67 6.13 -15.69
C LEU A 144 7.71 5.11 -16.29
N TYR A 145 7.05 5.47 -17.40
CA TYR A 145 6.05 4.61 -18.04
C TYR A 145 6.65 3.32 -18.62
N SER A 146 7.86 3.39 -19.17
CA SER A 146 8.54 2.20 -19.66
C SER A 146 8.88 1.22 -18.55
N THR A 147 9.22 1.73 -17.36
CA THR A 147 9.52 0.93 -16.17
C THR A 147 8.26 0.23 -15.66
N VAL A 148 7.17 0.97 -15.49
CA VAL A 148 5.90 0.42 -14.97
C VAL A 148 5.28 -0.59 -15.95
N ARG A 149 5.34 -0.35 -17.27
CA ARG A 149 4.88 -1.37 -18.26
C ARG A 149 5.60 -2.70 -18.13
N ARG A 150 6.88 -2.68 -17.76
CA ARG A 150 7.67 -3.90 -17.56
C ARG A 150 7.41 -4.58 -16.21
N ALA A 151 6.80 -3.89 -15.26
CA ALA A 151 6.45 -4.44 -13.95
C ALA A 151 5.39 -5.55 -14.03
N GLY A 152 4.56 -5.57 -15.05
CA GLY A 152 3.51 -6.59 -15.22
C GLY A 152 4.05 -8.03 -15.13
N LEU A 153 5.16 -8.32 -15.81
CA LEU A 153 5.78 -9.65 -15.76
C LEU A 153 6.40 -9.97 -14.39
N TYR A 154 6.93 -8.97 -13.68
CA TYR A 154 7.45 -9.11 -12.33
C TYR A 154 6.33 -9.48 -11.34
N PHE A 155 5.19 -8.80 -11.40
CA PHE A 155 4.05 -9.12 -10.53
C PHE A 155 3.39 -10.45 -10.90
N ALA A 156 3.25 -10.75 -12.20
CA ALA A 156 2.73 -12.02 -12.67
C ALA A 156 3.58 -13.21 -12.16
N GLU A 157 4.91 -13.04 -12.11
CA GLU A 157 5.83 -14.06 -11.57
C GLU A 157 5.54 -14.40 -10.09
N LYS A 158 5.08 -13.43 -9.30
CA LYS A 158 4.71 -13.66 -7.89
C LYS A 158 3.41 -14.47 -7.72
N SER A 159 2.62 -14.59 -8.78
CA SER A 159 1.32 -15.29 -8.76
C SER A 159 1.37 -16.69 -9.41
N VAL A 160 2.51 -17.08 -10.00
CA VAL A 160 2.64 -18.41 -10.60
C VAL A 160 3.12 -19.46 -9.58
N PRO A 161 2.85 -20.78 -9.81
CA PRO A 161 3.33 -21.83 -8.94
C PRO A 161 4.86 -21.81 -8.77
N PRO A 162 5.39 -22.23 -7.60
CA PRO A 162 6.83 -22.16 -7.29
C PRO A 162 7.74 -22.83 -8.32
N LEU A 163 7.28 -23.91 -8.94
CA LEU A 163 8.03 -24.60 -9.98
C LEU A 163 8.21 -23.73 -11.23
N VAL A 164 7.14 -23.04 -11.65
CA VAL A 164 7.17 -22.11 -12.80
C VAL A 164 8.07 -20.92 -12.48
N SER A 165 7.92 -20.32 -11.29
CA SER A 165 8.78 -19.22 -10.82
C SER A 165 10.27 -19.65 -10.79
N ARG A 166 10.59 -20.87 -10.34
CA ARG A 166 11.96 -21.41 -10.33
C ARG A 166 12.55 -21.53 -11.74
N LEU A 167 11.78 -21.94 -12.73
CA LEU A 167 12.24 -22.17 -14.10
C LEU A 167 12.25 -20.90 -14.95
N ALA A 168 11.21 -20.08 -14.88
CA ALA A 168 10.99 -18.91 -15.73
C ALA A 168 11.16 -17.57 -15.03
N GLY A 169 11.19 -17.53 -13.69
CA GLY A 169 11.15 -16.30 -12.90
C GLY A 169 12.31 -15.36 -13.19
N GLY A 170 13.52 -15.87 -13.44
CA GLY A 170 14.66 -15.05 -13.82
C GLY A 170 14.43 -14.29 -15.11
N LEU A 171 13.80 -14.91 -16.11
CA LEU A 171 13.44 -14.28 -17.38
C LEU A 171 12.32 -13.25 -17.20
N MET A 172 11.31 -13.58 -16.41
CA MET A 172 10.16 -12.68 -16.16
C MET A 172 10.56 -11.42 -15.38
N ARG A 173 11.51 -11.52 -14.44
CA ARG A 173 12.02 -10.38 -13.65
C ARG A 173 13.02 -9.50 -14.41
N ARG A 174 13.77 -10.07 -15.35
CA ARG A 174 14.87 -9.40 -16.05
C ARG A 174 14.52 -8.00 -16.63
N PRO A 175 13.34 -7.76 -17.25
CA PRO A 175 13.01 -6.45 -17.81
C PRO A 175 12.91 -5.34 -16.77
N VAL A 176 12.46 -5.66 -15.56
CA VAL A 176 12.33 -4.69 -14.47
C VAL A 176 13.64 -4.52 -13.70
N MET A 177 14.46 -5.58 -13.58
CA MET A 177 15.71 -5.53 -12.81
C MET A 177 16.70 -4.48 -13.30
N ARG A 178 16.63 -4.13 -14.59
CA ARG A 178 17.43 -3.03 -15.15
C ARG A 178 17.22 -1.69 -14.42
N TRP A 179 15.99 -1.46 -13.94
CA TRP A 179 15.58 -0.24 -13.24
C TRP A 179 15.55 -0.44 -11.72
N ALA A 180 15.21 -1.64 -11.28
CA ALA A 180 15.17 -1.97 -9.87
C ALA A 180 16.56 -1.96 -9.20
N SER A 181 17.62 -2.20 -9.97
CA SER A 181 19.01 -2.17 -9.49
C SER A 181 19.67 -0.80 -9.57
N LYS A 182 19.00 0.22 -10.10
CA LYS A 182 19.47 1.60 -10.14
C LYS A 182 18.83 2.41 -9.04
N THR A 183 19.57 3.37 -8.49
CA THR A 183 18.98 4.33 -7.57
C THR A 183 18.13 5.35 -8.35
N THR A 184 17.19 5.97 -7.65
CA THR A 184 16.39 7.06 -8.21
C THR A 184 17.31 8.22 -8.63
N ARG A 185 18.29 8.59 -7.79
CA ARG A 185 19.27 9.63 -8.07
C ARG A 185 20.07 9.34 -9.34
N ASP A 186 20.71 8.17 -9.43
CA ASP A 186 21.54 7.82 -10.60
C ASP A 186 20.73 7.86 -11.90
N THR A 187 19.45 7.47 -11.84
CA THR A 187 18.58 7.50 -13.03
C THR A 187 18.25 8.93 -13.45
N LEU A 188 18.00 9.84 -12.51
CA LEU A 188 17.67 11.23 -12.80
C LEU A 188 18.91 12.04 -13.20
N GLU A 189 20.05 11.82 -12.56
CA GLU A 189 21.33 12.47 -12.93
C GLU A 189 21.82 12.07 -14.32
N ALA A 190 21.37 10.93 -14.85
CA ALA A 190 21.58 10.55 -16.23
C ALA A 190 20.71 11.33 -17.24
N LEU A 191 19.66 12.02 -16.78
CA LEU A 191 18.76 12.83 -17.60
C LEU A 191 19.06 14.32 -17.51
N THR A 192 19.45 14.82 -16.34
CA THR A 192 19.75 16.24 -16.11
C THR A 192 20.74 16.44 -14.98
N MET A 193 21.52 17.52 -15.06
CA MET A 193 22.38 18.00 -13.97
C MET A 193 21.67 19.04 -13.08
N ASN A 194 20.44 19.44 -13.41
CA ASN A 194 19.67 20.40 -12.65
C ASN A 194 19.18 19.81 -11.32
N GLN A 195 19.90 20.06 -10.24
CA GLN A 195 19.58 19.53 -8.90
C GLN A 195 18.23 20.05 -8.37
N ARG A 196 17.80 21.24 -8.83
CA ARG A 196 16.49 21.79 -8.46
C ARG A 196 15.36 20.95 -9.06
N LEU A 197 15.47 20.63 -10.37
CA LEU A 197 14.54 19.75 -11.05
C LEU A 197 14.54 18.35 -10.41
N ILE A 198 15.71 17.78 -10.13
CA ILE A 198 15.82 16.48 -9.45
C ILE A 198 15.09 16.51 -8.10
N GLY A 199 15.29 17.58 -7.32
CA GLY A 199 14.59 17.78 -6.03
C GLY A 199 13.08 17.79 -6.18
N VAL A 200 12.54 18.50 -7.18
CA VAL A 200 11.10 18.54 -7.47
C VAL A 200 10.61 17.16 -7.92
N LEU A 201 11.27 16.51 -8.87
CA LEU A 201 10.86 15.19 -9.38
C LEU A 201 10.87 14.09 -8.32
N THR A 202 11.66 14.25 -7.26
CA THR A 202 11.78 13.27 -6.17
C THR A 202 11.05 13.66 -4.91
N ALA A 203 10.27 14.75 -4.90
CA ALA A 203 9.65 15.29 -3.69
C ALA A 203 8.77 14.28 -2.92
N GLN A 204 8.17 13.32 -3.63
CA GLN A 204 7.33 12.26 -3.05
C GLN A 204 8.14 11.07 -2.49
N TRP A 205 9.47 11.21 -2.26
CA TRP A 205 10.30 10.12 -1.74
C TRP A 205 9.87 9.64 -0.34
N GLY A 206 9.22 10.49 0.43
CA GLY A 206 8.66 10.14 1.74
C GLY A 206 7.65 8.99 1.69
N ASP A 207 6.93 8.83 0.57
CA ASP A 207 5.90 7.79 0.38
C ASP A 207 6.49 6.37 0.32
N TYR A 208 7.77 6.23 -0.02
CA TYR A 208 8.48 4.95 -0.06
C TYR A 208 9.66 4.87 0.91
N GLY A 209 9.90 5.91 1.70
CA GLY A 209 10.71 5.90 2.93
C GLY A 209 12.22 5.94 2.77
N LEU A 210 12.79 5.83 1.56
CA LEU A 210 14.22 5.92 1.32
C LEU A 210 14.55 7.14 0.45
N PRO A 211 15.63 7.89 0.79
CA PRO A 211 16.05 9.03 0.00
C PRO A 211 16.47 8.60 -1.44
N PRO A 212 16.42 9.52 -2.41
CA PRO A 212 16.66 9.18 -3.82
C PRO A 212 18.00 8.48 -4.13
N GLY A 213 19.03 8.67 -3.30
CA GLY A 213 20.32 7.99 -3.44
C GLY A 213 20.34 6.53 -2.96
N GLU A 214 19.29 6.08 -2.26
CA GLU A 214 19.19 4.74 -1.69
C GLU A 214 17.94 4.00 -2.20
N SER A 215 16.93 4.73 -2.70
CA SER A 215 15.70 4.15 -3.21
C SER A 215 15.89 3.58 -4.62
N SER A 216 15.26 2.42 -4.87
CA SER A 216 15.19 1.85 -6.21
C SER A 216 14.32 2.73 -7.12
N PHE A 217 14.83 3.05 -8.31
CA PHE A 217 14.05 3.78 -9.32
C PHE A 217 12.76 3.07 -9.71
N PHE A 218 12.70 1.76 -9.62
CA PHE A 218 11.46 1.01 -9.87
C PHE A 218 10.34 1.40 -8.90
N ILE A 219 10.64 1.54 -7.61
CA ILE A 219 9.65 1.94 -6.60
C ILE A 219 9.24 3.40 -6.83
N HIS A 220 10.19 4.29 -7.08
CA HIS A 220 9.91 5.67 -7.45
C HIS A 220 8.95 5.75 -8.66
N ALA A 221 9.22 4.97 -9.72
CA ALA A 221 8.39 4.96 -10.92
C ALA A 221 6.96 4.49 -10.65
N LEU A 222 6.76 3.48 -9.78
CA LEU A 222 5.44 3.03 -9.36
C LEU A 222 4.68 4.15 -8.63
N ILE A 223 5.31 4.83 -7.69
CA ILE A 223 4.68 5.89 -6.90
C ILE A 223 4.40 7.12 -7.78
N ALA A 224 5.37 7.62 -8.53
CA ALA A 224 5.17 8.79 -9.38
C ALA A 224 4.05 8.56 -10.42
N THR A 225 4.01 7.40 -11.07
CA THR A 225 2.93 7.09 -12.04
C THR A 225 1.59 6.85 -11.39
N HIS A 226 1.55 6.42 -10.13
CA HIS A 226 0.33 6.24 -9.37
C HIS A 226 -0.46 7.56 -9.25
N TYR A 227 0.23 8.68 -9.04
CA TYR A 227 -0.37 9.98 -8.84
C TYR A 227 -0.56 10.81 -10.12
N LEU A 228 0.09 10.49 -11.23
CA LEU A 228 -0.04 11.27 -12.48
C LEU A 228 -1.47 11.37 -13.04
N LYS A 229 -2.38 10.52 -12.58
CA LYS A 229 -3.81 10.60 -12.95
C LYS A 229 -4.66 11.37 -11.92
N GLY A 230 -4.03 11.98 -10.93
CA GLY A 230 -4.67 12.65 -9.81
C GLY A 230 -4.71 11.78 -8.56
N ALA A 231 -5.16 12.36 -7.47
CA ALA A 231 -5.24 11.76 -6.17
C ALA A 231 -6.61 12.01 -5.53
N ALA A 232 -6.99 11.13 -4.61
CA ALA A 232 -8.22 11.23 -3.84
C ALA A 232 -7.96 10.80 -2.40
N TYR A 233 -8.84 11.22 -1.51
CA TYR A 233 -8.77 10.95 -0.10
C TYR A 233 -10.03 10.22 0.40
N PRO A 234 -9.94 9.27 1.33
CA PRO A 234 -11.12 8.57 1.84
C PRO A 234 -12.05 9.55 2.58
N VAL A 235 -13.31 9.58 2.20
CA VAL A 235 -14.31 10.42 2.88
C VAL A 235 -14.48 9.96 4.32
N GLY A 236 -14.19 10.86 5.28
CA GLY A 236 -14.20 10.57 6.71
C GLY A 236 -12.87 10.08 7.29
N GLY A 237 -11.76 10.23 6.54
CA GLY A 237 -10.40 9.96 6.99
C GLY A 237 -9.89 8.56 6.67
N ALA A 238 -8.58 8.35 6.78
CA ALA A 238 -7.92 7.10 6.39
C ALA A 238 -8.44 5.87 7.15
N SER A 239 -8.88 6.02 8.40
CA SER A 239 -9.44 4.93 9.19
C SER A 239 -10.74 4.33 8.61
N ARG A 240 -11.40 5.04 7.67
CA ARG A 240 -12.55 4.50 6.94
C ARG A 240 -12.20 3.28 6.11
N ILE A 241 -10.97 3.18 5.62
CA ILE A 241 -10.50 2.02 4.86
C ILE A 241 -10.68 0.74 5.69
N ALA A 242 -10.10 0.69 6.88
CA ALA A 242 -10.23 -0.48 7.75
C ALA A 242 -11.68 -0.68 8.24
N ALA A 243 -12.38 0.41 8.56
CA ALA A 243 -13.77 0.36 9.05
C ALA A 243 -14.78 -0.16 8.03
N THR A 244 -14.50 -0.01 6.73
CA THR A 244 -15.36 -0.57 5.67
C THR A 244 -14.96 -1.99 5.26
N ILE A 245 -13.75 -2.43 5.58
CA ILE A 245 -13.30 -3.81 5.38
C ILE A 245 -13.77 -4.73 6.51
N GLU A 246 -13.78 -4.27 7.76
CA GLU A 246 -14.16 -5.05 8.93
C GLU A 246 -15.51 -5.80 8.75
N PRO A 247 -16.63 -5.15 8.32
CA PRO A 247 -17.91 -5.84 8.11
C PRO A 247 -17.85 -6.97 7.06
N VAL A 248 -16.94 -6.88 6.08
CA VAL A 248 -16.76 -7.95 5.08
C VAL A 248 -16.17 -9.20 5.74
N ILE A 249 -15.21 -9.02 6.65
CA ILE A 249 -14.62 -10.12 7.43
C ILE A 249 -15.68 -10.72 8.38
N GLU A 250 -16.49 -9.88 9.02
CA GLU A 250 -17.52 -10.30 9.98
C GLU A 250 -18.70 -11.01 9.31
N SER A 251 -18.95 -10.78 8.03
CA SER A 251 -20.08 -11.36 7.29
C SER A 251 -20.08 -12.89 7.26
N THR A 252 -18.96 -13.53 7.49
CA THR A 252 -18.80 -15.00 7.58
C THR A 252 -18.57 -15.48 9.01
N GLY A 253 -18.86 -14.64 10.02
CA GLY A 253 -18.61 -14.95 11.43
C GLY A 253 -17.15 -14.76 11.86
N GLY A 254 -16.33 -14.11 11.01
CA GLY A 254 -14.98 -13.68 11.34
C GLY A 254 -14.95 -12.53 12.35
N SER A 255 -13.76 -12.11 12.76
CA SER A 255 -13.60 -11.02 13.73
C SER A 255 -12.26 -10.31 13.57
N VAL A 256 -12.23 -9.01 13.88
CA VAL A 256 -11.02 -8.20 13.97
C VAL A 256 -10.78 -7.83 15.42
N ILE A 257 -9.76 -8.41 16.03
CA ILE A 257 -9.44 -8.26 17.46
C ILE A 257 -8.20 -7.40 17.63
N THR A 258 -8.33 -6.32 18.39
CA THR A 258 -7.27 -5.34 18.68
C THR A 258 -6.73 -5.50 20.10
N SER A 259 -5.56 -4.90 20.39
CA SER A 259 -4.80 -5.16 21.62
C SER A 259 -4.59 -6.65 21.86
N ALA A 260 -4.38 -7.40 20.78
CA ALA A 260 -4.25 -8.85 20.70
C ALA A 260 -2.85 -9.20 20.20
N GLU A 261 -1.88 -9.18 21.10
CA GLU A 261 -0.48 -9.45 20.77
C GLU A 261 -0.24 -10.95 20.63
N VAL A 262 0.20 -11.35 19.44
CA VAL A 262 0.71 -12.71 19.16
C VAL A 262 2.18 -12.76 19.48
N SER A 263 2.60 -13.69 20.33
CA SER A 263 3.99 -13.89 20.72
C SER A 263 4.69 -14.98 19.91
N GLU A 264 3.95 -15.97 19.39
CA GLU A 264 4.54 -17.11 18.70
C GLU A 264 3.56 -17.71 17.68
N ILE A 265 4.09 -18.22 16.55
CA ILE A 265 3.36 -19.10 15.63
C ILE A 265 3.62 -20.55 16.04
N LEU A 266 2.57 -21.27 16.40
CA LEU A 266 2.66 -22.67 16.78
C LEU A 266 2.89 -23.54 15.55
N VAL A 267 3.99 -24.33 15.57
CA VAL A 267 4.37 -25.21 14.47
C VAL A 267 4.41 -26.66 14.96
N GLU A 268 3.61 -27.52 14.33
CA GLU A 268 3.61 -28.95 14.58
C GLU A 268 3.94 -29.72 13.29
N LYS A 269 4.92 -30.60 13.35
CA LYS A 269 5.38 -31.41 12.20
C LYS A 269 5.68 -30.58 10.94
N GLY A 270 6.26 -29.37 11.14
CA GLY A 270 6.63 -28.47 10.05
C GLY A 270 5.47 -27.67 9.44
N ARG A 271 4.29 -27.64 10.08
CA ARG A 271 3.12 -26.88 9.65
C ARG A 271 2.68 -25.93 10.75
N ALA A 272 2.34 -24.69 10.38
CA ALA A 272 1.69 -23.77 11.30
C ALA A 272 0.27 -24.29 11.60
N VAL A 273 -0.08 -24.35 12.90
CA VAL A 273 -1.35 -24.89 13.38
C VAL A 273 -2.11 -23.94 14.29
N GLY A 274 -1.53 -22.78 14.61
CA GLY A 274 -2.12 -21.81 15.51
C GLY A 274 -1.13 -20.72 15.90
N VAL A 275 -1.52 -19.95 16.88
CA VAL A 275 -0.73 -18.89 17.50
C VAL A 275 -0.81 -18.96 19.02
N ARG A 276 0.24 -18.49 19.69
CA ARG A 276 0.22 -18.21 21.13
C ARG A 276 0.16 -16.71 21.33
N MET A 277 -0.79 -16.31 22.16
CA MET A 277 -0.95 -14.93 22.58
C MET A 277 0.08 -14.54 23.66
N ALA A 278 0.33 -13.26 23.85
CA ALA A 278 1.28 -12.77 24.88
C ALA A 278 0.86 -13.15 26.31
N ASP A 279 -0.42 -13.43 26.56
CA ASP A 279 -0.94 -13.91 27.86
C ASP A 279 -0.85 -15.45 28.04
N GLY A 280 -0.30 -16.17 27.05
CA GLY A 280 -0.13 -17.60 27.05
C GLY A 280 -1.30 -18.41 26.45
N ASN A 281 -2.43 -17.79 26.14
CA ASN A 281 -3.55 -18.46 25.47
C ASN A 281 -3.16 -18.92 24.06
N GLU A 282 -3.65 -20.08 23.66
CA GLU A 282 -3.45 -20.62 22.32
C GLU A 282 -4.72 -20.57 21.49
N LEU A 283 -4.62 -20.11 20.26
CA LEU A 283 -5.68 -20.10 19.26
C LEU A 283 -5.25 -20.94 18.07
N ARG A 284 -6.12 -21.82 17.60
CA ARG A 284 -5.78 -22.78 16.54
C ARG A 284 -6.59 -22.52 15.27
N ALA A 285 -5.93 -22.67 14.13
CA ALA A 285 -6.56 -22.65 12.80
C ALA A 285 -5.68 -23.40 11.79
N PRO A 286 -6.29 -23.99 10.74
CA PRO A 286 -5.52 -24.72 9.72
C PRO A 286 -4.73 -23.80 8.79
N ILE A 287 -5.02 -22.50 8.74
CA ILE A 287 -4.32 -21.49 7.93
C ILE A 287 -3.84 -20.37 8.86
N ILE A 288 -2.54 -20.08 8.81
CA ILE A 288 -1.92 -18.96 9.52
C ILE A 288 -1.27 -18.04 8.49
N ILE A 289 -1.66 -16.77 8.51
CA ILE A 289 -1.10 -15.73 7.64
C ILE A 289 -0.45 -14.68 8.53
N SER A 290 0.85 -14.47 8.37
CA SER A 290 1.56 -13.40 9.08
C SER A 290 1.71 -12.18 8.20
N ASN A 291 1.19 -11.04 8.66
CA ASN A 291 1.38 -9.70 8.12
C ASN A 291 2.09 -8.79 9.15
N ALA A 292 2.85 -9.40 10.07
CA ALA A 292 3.51 -8.69 11.18
C ALA A 292 4.84 -8.02 10.77
N GLY A 293 5.20 -8.08 9.50
CA GLY A 293 6.46 -7.55 8.98
C GLY A 293 7.51 -8.64 8.75
N PHE A 294 8.54 -8.29 7.97
CA PHE A 294 9.59 -9.25 7.56
C PHE A 294 10.60 -9.57 8.66
N THR A 295 10.79 -8.64 9.58
CA THR A 295 11.81 -8.75 10.65
C THR A 295 11.24 -9.17 12.02
N ASN A 296 9.97 -9.48 12.08
CA ASN A 296 9.29 -9.92 13.31
C ASN A 296 9.16 -11.44 13.35
#